data_b072a26ed184109701ad70b5124b3d2a
#
_entry.id   b072a26ed184109701ad70b5124b3d2a
#
_cell.length_a   1.000
_cell.length_b   1.000
_cell.length_c   1.000
_cell.angle_alpha   90.00
_cell.angle_beta   90.00
_cell.angle_gamma   90.00
#
_symmetry.space_group_name_H-M   'P 1'
#
loop_
_entity.id
_entity.type
_entity.pdbx_description
1 polymer ?
#
loop_
_entity_poly.entity_id
_entity_poly.type
_entity_poly.pdbx_seq_one_letter_code
_entity_poly.pdbx_strand_id
1 'polypeptide(L)'
;HLSSLGYIFGAWEMELGPFGYFLTLFAVWVAINAFNMVDGIDGLLGGLSCGSFAAIGFILWFDGQYSLAMWCFAMIAAILPYILLNLGALGRRYKVFMGDAGSTLIGFTVIWILLETTQGDVHPISPVTALWIIAIPLMDMVAIMYRRLRKGMSPFSADRQHIHHLIM
;
A
#
# COMPACT_ATOMS: atom_id res chain seq x y z
N HIS A 1 2.68 4.21 -16.90
CA HIS A 1 2.15 5.47 -16.34
C HIS A 1 0.63 5.49 -16.44
N LEU A 2 -0.01 6.30 -15.59
CA LEU A 2 -1.44 6.55 -15.67
C LEU A 2 -1.76 7.30 -16.98
N SER A 3 -2.35 6.62 -17.94
CA SER A 3 -2.81 7.20 -19.19
C SER A 3 -4.26 7.67 -19.10
N SER A 4 -5.08 6.94 -18.34
CA SER A 4 -6.51 7.21 -18.17
C SER A 4 -6.93 6.95 -16.72
N LEU A 5 -7.89 7.71 -16.22
CA LEU A 5 -8.59 7.46 -14.94
C LEU A 5 -9.87 6.63 -15.13
N GLY A 6 -10.12 6.16 -16.35
CA GLY A 6 -11.33 5.43 -16.69
C GLY A 6 -12.56 6.35 -16.78
N TYR A 7 -13.74 5.75 -16.64
CA TYR A 7 -15.04 6.41 -16.79
C TYR A 7 -15.55 6.98 -15.46
N ILE A 8 -14.90 8.03 -14.92
CA ILE A 8 -15.29 8.61 -13.63
C ILE A 8 -16.70 9.26 -13.71
N PHE A 9 -17.04 9.85 -14.85
CA PHE A 9 -18.32 10.53 -15.08
C PHE A 9 -19.27 9.78 -16.04
N GLY A 10 -19.11 8.49 -16.18
CA GLY A 10 -20.07 7.59 -16.81
C GLY A 10 -20.03 7.47 -18.33
N ALA A 11 -19.62 8.48 -19.09
CA ALA A 11 -19.68 8.46 -20.57
C ALA A 11 -18.36 8.83 -21.27
N TRP A 12 -17.41 9.38 -20.55
CA TRP A 12 -16.17 9.92 -21.14
C TRP A 12 -14.97 9.36 -20.41
N GLU A 13 -14.06 8.75 -21.15
CA GLU A 13 -12.78 8.31 -20.63
C GLU A 13 -11.88 9.54 -20.43
N MET A 14 -11.38 9.72 -19.20
CA MET A 14 -10.53 10.85 -18.88
C MET A 14 -9.06 10.52 -19.20
N GLU A 15 -8.62 10.88 -20.39
CA GLU A 15 -7.21 10.79 -20.76
C GLU A 15 -6.40 11.90 -20.08
N LEU A 16 -5.29 11.52 -19.45
CA LEU A 16 -4.44 12.42 -18.67
C LEU A 16 -3.31 13.05 -19.46
N GLY A 17 -2.96 12.51 -20.64
CA GLY A 17 -1.85 12.99 -21.43
C GLY A 17 -0.54 13.13 -20.61
N PRO A 18 0.25 14.21 -20.80
CA PRO A 18 1.51 14.42 -20.07
C PRO A 18 1.34 14.53 -18.55
N PHE A 19 0.17 14.95 -18.07
CA PHE A 19 -0.13 15.05 -16.64
C PHE A 19 -0.18 13.68 -15.96
N GLY A 20 -0.43 12.61 -16.72
CA GLY A 20 -0.44 11.23 -16.22
C GLY A 20 0.89 10.80 -15.61
N TYR A 21 2.03 11.28 -16.11
CA TYR A 21 3.34 10.99 -15.52
C TYR A 21 3.48 11.60 -14.14
N PHE A 22 3.08 12.85 -13.99
CA PHE A 22 3.11 13.52 -12.68
C PHE A 22 2.18 12.83 -11.67
N LEU A 23 0.97 12.48 -12.10
CA LEU A 23 0.01 11.78 -11.26
C LEU A 23 0.49 10.37 -10.86
N THR A 24 1.20 9.67 -11.77
CA THR A 24 1.82 8.38 -11.46
C THR A 24 2.86 8.51 -10.35
N LEU A 25 3.79 9.46 -10.48
CA LEU A 25 4.81 9.69 -9.46
C LEU A 25 4.19 10.08 -8.12
N PHE A 26 3.14 10.91 -8.15
CA PHE A 26 2.40 11.29 -6.95
C PHE A 26 1.71 10.08 -6.31
N ALA A 27 1.05 9.23 -7.09
CA ALA A 27 0.40 8.01 -6.60
C ALA A 27 1.39 7.03 -5.96
N VAL A 28 2.55 6.84 -6.59
CA VAL A 28 3.64 6.01 -6.05
C VAL A 28 4.15 6.58 -4.73
N TRP A 29 4.42 7.89 -4.68
CA TRP A 29 4.87 8.54 -3.47
C TRP A 29 3.86 8.43 -2.32
N VAL A 30 2.58 8.66 -2.61
CA VAL A 30 1.48 8.55 -1.63
C VAL A 30 1.35 7.11 -1.12
N ALA A 31 1.36 6.12 -2.01
CA ALA A 31 1.23 4.72 -1.61
C ALA A 31 2.40 4.26 -0.72
N ILE A 32 3.64 4.56 -1.09
CA ILE A 32 4.81 4.24 -0.28
C ILE A 32 4.69 4.84 1.13
N ASN A 33 4.33 6.13 1.22
CA ASN A 33 4.17 6.79 2.52
C ASN A 33 3.00 6.21 3.33
N ALA A 34 1.89 5.83 2.67
CA ALA A 34 0.76 5.22 3.34
C ALA A 34 1.15 3.90 4.02
N PHE A 35 1.82 3.01 3.30
CA PHE A 35 2.29 1.74 3.88
C PHE A 35 3.38 1.94 4.94
N ASN A 36 4.27 2.92 4.77
CA ASN A 36 5.30 3.23 5.76
C ASN A 36 4.69 3.77 7.07
N MET A 37 3.67 4.62 7.00
CA MET A 37 3.03 5.17 8.19
C MET A 37 2.23 4.12 9.00
N VAL A 38 1.79 3.05 8.37
CA VAL A 38 1.05 1.95 8.99
C VAL A 38 1.96 1.00 9.78
N ASP A 39 3.28 0.97 9.53
CA ASP A 39 4.25 0.08 10.18
C ASP A 39 4.41 0.30 11.71
N GLY A 40 3.76 1.31 12.26
CA GLY A 40 3.78 1.59 13.70
C GLY A 40 2.89 0.71 14.58
N ILE A 41 2.05 -0.15 14.01
CA ILE A 41 1.09 -0.98 14.74
C ILE A 41 1.34 -2.46 14.42
N ASP A 42 1.48 -3.27 15.48
CA ASP A 42 1.74 -4.71 15.37
C ASP A 42 0.71 -5.44 14.48
N GLY A 43 1.20 -6.15 13.49
CA GLY A 43 0.41 -6.94 12.54
C GLY A 43 -0.36 -6.14 11.50
N LEU A 44 -0.51 -4.81 11.66
CA LEU A 44 -1.36 -4.02 10.79
C LEU A 44 -0.77 -3.91 9.37
N LEU A 45 0.50 -3.54 9.24
CA LEU A 45 1.17 -3.49 7.94
C LEU A 45 1.09 -4.84 7.21
N GLY A 46 1.45 -5.92 7.91
CA GLY A 46 1.43 -7.26 7.33
C GLY A 46 0.02 -7.67 6.89
N GLY A 47 -0.97 -7.46 7.75
CA GLY A 47 -2.37 -7.79 7.44
C GLY A 47 -2.93 -7.02 6.25
N LEU A 48 -2.73 -5.69 6.21
CA LEU A 48 -3.18 -4.85 5.09
C LEU A 48 -2.44 -5.20 3.78
N SER A 49 -1.15 -5.47 3.86
CA SER A 49 -0.35 -5.89 2.69
C SER A 49 -0.85 -7.22 2.13
N CYS A 50 -1.04 -8.22 2.99
CA CYS A 50 -1.60 -9.51 2.58
C CYS A 50 -3.01 -9.36 2.01
N GLY A 51 -3.86 -8.51 2.59
CA GLY A 51 -5.20 -8.21 2.07
C GLY A 51 -5.15 -7.58 0.69
N SER A 52 -4.28 -6.60 0.48
CA SER A 52 -4.09 -5.95 -0.83
C SER A 52 -3.57 -6.94 -1.88
N PHE A 53 -2.51 -7.71 -1.57
CA PHE A 53 -2.00 -8.72 -2.50
C PHE A 53 -3.00 -9.85 -2.78
N ALA A 54 -3.77 -10.26 -1.77
CA ALA A 54 -4.82 -11.26 -1.97
C ALA A 54 -5.91 -10.75 -2.91
N ALA A 55 -6.42 -9.53 -2.68
CA ALA A 55 -7.44 -8.93 -3.54
C ALA A 55 -6.97 -8.84 -5.00
N ILE A 56 -5.76 -8.30 -5.22
CA ILE A 56 -5.17 -8.20 -6.56
C ILE A 56 -4.95 -9.60 -7.15
N GLY A 57 -4.34 -10.51 -6.39
CA GLY A 57 -4.01 -11.85 -6.84
C GLY A 57 -5.24 -12.65 -7.25
N PHE A 58 -6.34 -12.58 -6.50
CA PHE A 58 -7.58 -13.25 -6.88
C PHE A 58 -8.23 -12.65 -8.13
N ILE A 59 -8.27 -11.31 -8.25
CA ILE A 59 -8.80 -10.67 -9.47
C ILE A 59 -7.99 -11.12 -10.69
N LEU A 60 -6.67 -11.09 -10.61
CA LEU A 60 -5.79 -11.52 -11.71
C LEU A 60 -5.91 -13.02 -12.03
N TRP A 61 -6.11 -13.84 -11.01
CA TRP A 61 -6.32 -15.27 -11.18
C TRP A 61 -7.59 -15.56 -11.99
N PHE A 62 -8.70 -14.90 -11.66
CA PHE A 62 -9.96 -15.06 -12.39
C PHE A 62 -9.92 -14.42 -13.78
N ASP A 63 -9.08 -13.43 -14.00
CA ASP A 63 -8.86 -12.83 -15.31
C ASP A 63 -7.89 -13.64 -16.21
N GLY A 64 -7.28 -14.71 -15.68
CA GLY A 64 -6.33 -15.56 -16.41
C GLY A 64 -4.89 -15.06 -16.43
N GLN A 65 -4.56 -13.99 -15.73
CA GLN A 65 -3.20 -13.46 -15.60
C GLN A 65 -2.42 -14.18 -14.49
N TYR A 66 -2.24 -15.48 -14.65
CA TYR A 66 -1.66 -16.37 -13.63
C TYR A 66 -0.25 -15.96 -13.17
N SER A 67 0.57 -15.41 -14.05
CA SER A 67 1.94 -15.00 -13.71
C SER A 67 1.96 -13.90 -12.64
N LEU A 68 1.19 -12.84 -12.83
CA LEU A 68 1.08 -11.75 -11.85
C LEU A 68 0.33 -12.19 -10.60
N ALA A 69 -0.70 -13.03 -10.72
CA ALA A 69 -1.41 -13.61 -9.59
C ALA A 69 -0.46 -14.41 -8.69
N MET A 70 0.37 -15.27 -9.27
CA MET A 70 1.37 -16.06 -8.53
C MET A 70 2.40 -15.16 -7.84
N TRP A 71 2.76 -14.05 -8.46
CA TRP A 71 3.63 -13.05 -7.84
C TRP A 71 2.99 -12.46 -6.57
N CYS A 72 1.71 -12.10 -6.61
CA CYS A 72 0.96 -11.63 -5.44
C CYS A 72 0.95 -12.68 -4.32
N PHE A 73 0.69 -13.94 -4.64
CA PHE A 73 0.68 -15.02 -3.65
C PHE A 73 2.07 -15.30 -3.07
N ALA A 74 3.12 -15.17 -3.88
CA ALA A 74 4.50 -15.27 -3.40
C ALA A 74 4.84 -14.14 -2.42
N MET A 75 4.37 -12.90 -2.67
CA MET A 75 4.53 -11.79 -1.74
C MET A 75 3.83 -12.05 -0.42
N ILE A 76 2.61 -12.61 -0.44
CA ILE A 76 1.91 -13.02 0.79
C ILE A 76 2.74 -14.05 1.56
N ALA A 77 3.23 -15.09 0.87
CA ALA A 77 4.04 -16.13 1.50
C ALA A 77 5.32 -15.57 2.13
N ALA A 78 5.94 -14.56 1.51
CA ALA A 78 7.13 -13.88 2.04
C ALA A 78 6.82 -13.00 3.26
N ILE A 79 5.61 -12.42 3.34
CA ILE A 79 5.20 -11.56 4.45
C ILE A 79 4.74 -12.36 5.67
N LEU A 80 4.22 -13.58 5.49
CA LEU A 80 3.70 -14.40 6.59
C LEU A 80 4.69 -14.64 7.75
N PRO A 81 5.97 -14.99 7.52
CA PRO A 81 6.96 -15.14 8.60
C PRO A 81 7.15 -13.84 9.40
N TYR A 82 7.18 -12.71 8.70
CA TYR A 82 7.24 -11.40 9.36
C TYR A 82 6.03 -11.17 10.27
N ILE A 83 4.81 -11.44 9.81
CA ILE A 83 3.58 -11.28 10.62
C ILE A 83 3.67 -12.11 11.89
N LEU A 84 4.09 -13.37 11.79
CA LEU A 84 4.23 -14.27 12.95
C LEU A 84 5.22 -13.73 14.00
N LEU A 85 6.36 -13.19 13.53
CA LEU A 85 7.35 -12.58 14.42
C LEU A 85 6.86 -11.26 15.00
N ASN A 86 6.25 -10.41 14.18
CA ASN A 86 5.77 -9.10 14.59
C ASN A 86 4.63 -9.20 15.62
N LEU A 87 3.72 -10.16 15.48
CA LEU A 87 2.69 -10.46 16.47
C LEU A 87 3.22 -11.15 17.72
N GLY A 88 4.51 -11.52 17.73
CA GLY A 88 5.13 -12.18 18.89
C GLY A 88 4.73 -13.64 19.07
N ALA A 89 4.34 -14.35 18.00
CA ALA A 89 3.97 -15.77 18.08
C ALA A 89 5.09 -16.67 18.62
N LEU A 90 6.36 -16.30 18.39
CA LEU A 90 7.53 -16.98 18.94
C LEU A 90 8.02 -16.38 20.28
N GLY A 91 7.25 -15.46 20.87
CA GLY A 91 7.57 -14.76 22.10
C GLY A 91 8.01 -13.31 21.88
N ARG A 92 7.74 -12.46 22.87
CA ARG A 92 8.00 -11.01 22.79
C ARG A 92 9.46 -10.65 22.51
N ARG A 93 10.40 -11.53 22.88
CA ARG A 93 11.85 -11.34 22.67
C ARG A 93 12.24 -11.36 21.18
N TYR A 94 11.48 -12.02 20.34
CA TYR A 94 11.75 -12.20 18.90
C TYR A 94 10.90 -11.30 18.02
N LYS A 95 10.24 -10.32 18.63
CA LYS A 95 9.39 -9.37 17.90
C LYS A 95 10.24 -8.50 16.98
N VAL A 96 9.85 -8.41 15.72
CA VAL A 96 10.52 -7.63 14.69
C VAL A 96 9.56 -6.64 14.06
N PHE A 97 10.08 -5.50 13.63
CA PHE A 97 9.37 -4.54 12.79
C PHE A 97 9.87 -4.65 11.36
N MET A 98 9.02 -4.29 10.39
CA MET A 98 9.38 -4.34 8.97
C MET A 98 10.47 -3.32 8.63
N GLY A 99 10.40 -2.16 9.26
CA GLY A 99 11.28 -1.03 9.01
C GLY A 99 10.98 -0.33 7.69
N ASP A 100 11.61 0.84 7.50
CA ASP A 100 11.33 1.72 6.36
C ASP A 100 11.62 1.05 5.01
N ALA A 101 12.66 0.24 4.92
CA ALA A 101 13.02 -0.44 3.68
C ALA A 101 11.94 -1.47 3.27
N GLY A 102 11.44 -2.26 4.22
CA GLY A 102 10.43 -3.28 3.96
C GLY A 102 9.06 -2.68 3.64
N SER A 103 8.61 -1.70 4.42
CA SER A 103 7.34 -1.02 4.18
C SER A 103 7.32 -0.25 2.86
N THR A 104 8.45 0.40 2.50
CA THR A 104 8.65 1.06 1.20
C THR A 104 8.57 0.05 0.05
N LEU A 105 9.25 -1.10 0.18
CA LEU A 105 9.21 -2.15 -0.84
C LEU A 105 7.78 -2.68 -1.05
N ILE A 106 7.07 -2.94 0.04
CA ILE A 106 5.68 -3.40 -0.01
C ILE A 106 4.80 -2.35 -0.70
N GLY A 107 4.84 -1.10 -0.24
CA GLY A 107 4.04 -0.01 -0.80
C GLY A 107 4.33 0.21 -2.30
N PHE A 108 5.61 0.19 -2.68
CA PHE A 108 6.00 0.27 -4.09
C PHE A 108 5.48 -0.91 -4.92
N THR A 109 5.60 -2.13 -4.41
CA THR A 109 5.16 -3.33 -5.14
C THR A 109 3.65 -3.33 -5.34
N VAL A 110 2.88 -2.97 -4.32
CA VAL A 110 1.41 -2.88 -4.42
C VAL A 110 1.01 -1.86 -5.47
N ILE A 111 1.54 -0.64 -5.42
CA ILE A 111 1.18 0.40 -6.37
C ILE A 111 1.67 0.08 -7.79
N TRP A 112 2.85 -0.55 -7.93
CA TRP A 112 3.35 -0.98 -9.23
C TRP A 112 2.40 -1.98 -9.89
N ILE A 113 1.97 -3.03 -9.17
CA ILE A 113 1.03 -4.03 -9.71
C ILE A 113 -0.31 -3.37 -10.05
N LEU A 114 -0.82 -2.47 -9.18
CA LEU A 114 -2.07 -1.75 -9.46
C LEU A 114 -1.97 -0.87 -10.71
N LEU A 115 -0.85 -0.19 -10.91
CA LEU A 115 -0.61 0.60 -12.13
C LEU A 115 -0.53 -0.29 -13.37
N GLU A 116 0.13 -1.43 -13.28
CA GLU A 116 0.24 -2.39 -14.38
C GLU A 116 -1.11 -2.97 -14.77
N THR A 117 -1.95 -3.27 -13.78
CA THR A 117 -3.25 -3.92 -13.99
C THR A 117 -4.41 -2.95 -14.27
N THR A 118 -4.22 -1.66 -14.06
CA THR A 118 -5.22 -0.62 -14.36
C THR A 118 -4.98 0.11 -15.67
N GLN A 119 -3.80 -0.07 -16.27
CA GLN A 119 -3.40 0.64 -17.50
C GLN A 119 -2.96 -0.39 -18.54
N GLY A 120 -3.38 -0.25 -19.76
CA GLY A 120 -3.04 -1.16 -20.85
C GLY A 120 -4.28 -1.60 -21.65
N ASP A 121 -4.07 -2.45 -22.66
CA ASP A 121 -5.14 -2.92 -23.54
C ASP A 121 -6.12 -3.88 -22.83
N VAL A 122 -5.61 -4.61 -21.83
CA VAL A 122 -6.40 -5.49 -20.95
C VAL A 122 -6.19 -5.06 -19.52
N HIS A 123 -7.15 -4.35 -18.94
CA HIS A 123 -7.10 -3.83 -17.59
C HIS A 123 -8.20 -4.46 -16.72
N PRO A 124 -7.88 -5.57 -16.03
CA PRO A 124 -8.84 -6.30 -15.19
C PRO A 124 -9.31 -5.50 -13.98
N ILE A 125 -8.54 -4.49 -13.58
CA ILE A 125 -8.83 -3.65 -12.43
C ILE A 125 -9.10 -2.22 -12.90
N SER A 126 -10.26 -1.66 -12.57
CA SER A 126 -10.51 -0.25 -12.82
C SER A 126 -9.67 0.64 -11.86
N PRO A 127 -9.28 1.87 -12.25
CA PRO A 127 -8.57 2.78 -11.35
C PRO A 127 -9.29 3.05 -10.03
N VAL A 128 -10.63 3.08 -10.05
CA VAL A 128 -11.45 3.22 -8.84
C VAL A 128 -11.33 2.00 -7.94
N THR A 129 -11.37 0.78 -8.50
CA THR A 129 -11.17 -0.46 -7.74
C THR A 129 -9.78 -0.51 -7.12
N ALA A 130 -8.75 -0.06 -7.84
CA ALA A 130 -7.39 0.04 -7.32
C ALA A 130 -7.31 0.93 -6.07
N LEU A 131 -7.99 2.08 -6.07
CA LEU A 131 -8.08 2.96 -4.91
C LEU A 131 -8.76 2.28 -3.72
N TRP A 132 -9.82 1.47 -3.95
CA TRP A 132 -10.47 0.72 -2.88
C TRP A 132 -9.57 -0.33 -2.25
N ILE A 133 -8.73 -1.00 -3.03
CA ILE A 133 -7.78 -2.01 -2.52
C ILE A 133 -6.78 -1.41 -1.52
N ILE A 134 -6.34 -0.18 -1.74
CA ILE A 134 -5.40 0.52 -0.85
C ILE A 134 -6.09 1.60 0.01
N ALA A 135 -7.42 1.62 0.06
CA ALA A 135 -8.17 2.67 0.76
C ALA A 135 -7.81 2.75 2.25
N ILE A 136 -7.65 1.60 2.93
CA ILE A 136 -7.38 1.58 4.37
C ILE A 136 -6.02 2.22 4.70
N PRO A 137 -4.89 1.82 4.07
CA PRO A 137 -3.61 2.51 4.26
C PRO A 137 -3.69 4.01 3.95
N LEU A 138 -4.38 4.39 2.86
CA LEU A 138 -4.53 5.79 2.48
C LEU A 138 -5.32 6.60 3.51
N MET A 139 -6.45 6.08 3.99
CA MET A 139 -7.27 6.74 4.99
C MET A 139 -6.54 6.88 6.33
N ASP A 140 -5.79 5.86 6.74
CA ASP A 140 -4.99 5.92 7.97
C ASP A 140 -3.89 7.00 7.87
N MET A 141 -3.18 7.05 6.75
CA MET A 141 -2.20 8.11 6.48
C MET A 141 -2.85 9.50 6.58
N VAL A 142 -3.98 9.71 5.91
CA VAL A 142 -4.70 11.00 5.94
C VAL A 142 -5.13 11.34 7.37
N ALA A 143 -5.63 10.38 8.13
CA ALA A 143 -6.04 10.57 9.51
C ALA A 143 -4.86 10.93 10.42
N ILE A 144 -3.70 10.30 10.22
CA ILE A 144 -2.47 10.64 10.96
C ILE A 144 -2.01 12.04 10.61
N MET A 145 -1.94 12.39 9.32
CA MET A 145 -1.54 13.71 8.85
C MET A 145 -2.47 14.81 9.40
N TYR A 146 -3.79 14.57 9.36
CA TYR A 146 -4.79 15.49 9.91
C TYR A 146 -4.61 15.71 11.41
N ARG A 147 -4.40 14.63 12.18
CA ARG A 147 -4.15 14.72 13.62
C ARG A 147 -2.88 15.50 13.95
N ARG A 148 -1.80 15.31 13.17
CA ARG A 148 -0.54 16.07 13.33
C ARG A 148 -0.73 17.55 13.03
N LEU A 149 -1.38 17.89 11.94
CA LEU A 149 -1.71 19.27 11.58
C LEU A 149 -2.53 19.96 12.68
N ARG A 150 -3.55 19.30 13.23
CA ARG A 150 -4.34 19.84 14.35
C ARG A 150 -3.53 20.12 15.61
N LYS A 151 -2.45 19.37 15.81
CA LYS A 151 -1.51 19.57 16.95
C LYS A 151 -0.40 20.58 16.63
N GLY A 152 -0.42 21.25 15.47
CA GLY A 152 0.60 22.19 15.04
C GLY A 152 1.95 21.54 14.69
N MET A 153 1.96 20.21 14.48
CA MET A 153 3.15 19.46 14.09
C MET A 153 3.24 19.34 12.57
N SER A 154 4.48 19.21 12.06
CA SER A 154 4.65 18.89 10.64
C SER A 154 4.03 17.53 10.30
N PRO A 155 3.26 17.42 9.20
CA PRO A 155 2.64 16.16 8.79
C PRO A 155 3.66 15.04 8.51
N PHE A 156 4.90 15.41 8.16
CA PHE A 156 6.01 14.51 7.83
C PHE A 156 7.02 14.35 8.96
N SER A 157 6.78 14.92 10.16
CA SER A 157 7.70 14.73 11.28
C SER A 157 7.69 13.25 11.69
N ALA A 158 8.88 12.63 11.73
CA ALA A 158 9.04 11.32 12.32
C ALA A 158 8.62 11.40 13.79
N ASP A 159 7.74 10.50 14.22
CA ASP A 159 7.34 10.42 15.62
C ASP A 159 8.47 9.78 16.42
N ARG A 160 9.40 10.60 16.90
CA ARG A 160 10.52 10.16 17.74
C ARG A 160 10.10 9.82 19.17
N GLN A 161 8.80 9.81 19.49
CA GLN A 161 8.30 9.46 20.82
C GLN A 161 8.09 7.97 21.02
N HIS A 162 8.58 7.10 20.12
CA HIS A 162 8.47 5.66 20.29
C HIS A 162 9.61 5.09 21.14
N ILE A 163 9.24 4.61 22.32
CA ILE A 163 9.79 3.46 23.05
C ILE A 163 11.10 3.71 23.84
N HIS A 164 12.00 4.60 23.43
CA HIS A 164 13.27 4.75 24.19
C HIS A 164 13.15 5.54 25.50
N HIS A 165 12.04 6.24 25.74
CA HIS A 165 11.81 6.98 27.01
C HIS A 165 10.95 6.27 28.04
N LEU A 166 10.52 5.02 27.78
CA LEU A 166 9.75 4.21 28.73
C LEU A 166 10.56 3.10 29.41
N ILE A 167 11.88 3.04 29.15
CA ILE A 167 12.78 2.03 29.73
C ILE A 167 13.99 2.72 30.44
N MET A 168 13.78 3.88 31.01
CA MET A 168 14.66 4.43 32.04
C MET A 168 13.87 4.70 33.31
#